data_dc049ad2a81bc267dc448e0966145c5c
#
_entry.id   dc049ad2a81bc267dc448e0966145c5c
#
_cell.length_a   1.000
_cell.length_b   1.000
_cell.length_c   1.000
_cell.angle_alpha   90.00
_cell.angle_beta   90.00
_cell.angle_gamma   90.00
#
_symmetry.space_group_name_H-M   'P 1'
#
loop_
_entity.id
_entity.type
_entity.pdbx_description
1 polymer ?
#
loop_
_entity_poly.entity_id
_entity_poly.type
_entity_poly.pdbx_seq_one_letter_code
_entity_poly.pdbx_strand_id
1 'polypeptide(L)'
;MSFKMPSTDQVRKLGDSLGMEVTEDYANSFINFIRPFGEGYRLLASLPDEVPIVKYPRGAYYRPVGAENKYGAWIAKTSVKGAGSGKLAGKKVAVKDTYALAGVPLTNGASVLEGFVPRR
;
A
#
# COMPACT_ATOMS: atom_id res chain seq x y z
N MET A 1 12.75 9.97 -1.72
CA MET A 1 13.46 10.09 -3.02
C MET A 1 12.78 11.18 -3.85
N SER A 2 13.53 12.14 -4.39
CA SER A 2 12.95 13.17 -5.26
C SER A 2 12.84 12.64 -6.68
N PHE A 3 11.66 12.69 -7.28
CA PHE A 3 11.44 12.33 -8.67
C PHE A 3 12.22 13.30 -9.59
N LYS A 4 13.02 12.75 -10.50
CA LYS A 4 13.74 13.53 -11.53
C LYS A 4 13.22 13.15 -12.91
N MET A 5 12.93 14.14 -13.74
CA MET A 5 12.61 13.89 -15.13
C MET A 5 13.80 13.28 -15.86
N PRO A 6 13.59 12.27 -16.72
CA PRO A 6 14.68 11.73 -17.53
C PRO A 6 15.19 12.76 -18.53
N SER A 7 16.46 12.62 -18.90
CA SER A 7 17.02 13.35 -20.07
C SER A 7 16.67 12.63 -21.36
N THR A 8 16.81 13.33 -22.50
CA THR A 8 16.67 12.75 -23.84
C THR A 8 17.56 11.54 -24.04
N ASP A 9 18.83 11.60 -23.61
CA ASP A 9 19.77 10.49 -23.69
C ASP A 9 19.35 9.28 -22.85
N GLN A 10 18.76 9.51 -21.66
CA GLN A 10 18.25 8.42 -20.83
C GLN A 10 17.07 7.72 -21.49
N VAL A 11 16.15 8.46 -22.10
CA VAL A 11 15.01 7.88 -22.82
C VAL A 11 15.51 7.07 -24.01
N ARG A 12 16.47 7.57 -24.79
CA ARG A 12 17.06 6.86 -25.92
C ARG A 12 17.75 5.57 -25.48
N LYS A 13 18.63 5.64 -24.48
CA LYS A 13 19.32 4.47 -23.93
C LYS A 13 18.35 3.40 -23.42
N LEU A 14 17.25 3.81 -22.80
CA LEU A 14 16.21 2.88 -22.37
C LEU A 14 15.53 2.23 -23.58
N GLY A 15 15.21 3.00 -24.62
CA GLY A 15 14.67 2.48 -25.87
C GLY A 15 15.60 1.44 -26.49
N ASP A 16 16.90 1.76 -26.62
CA ASP A 16 17.90 0.83 -27.14
C ASP A 16 17.95 -0.48 -26.36
N SER A 17 17.85 -0.40 -25.02
CA SER A 17 17.84 -1.59 -24.16
C SER A 17 16.61 -2.49 -24.36
N LEU A 18 15.52 -1.93 -24.89
CA LEU A 18 14.27 -2.61 -25.21
C LEU A 18 14.17 -3.00 -26.70
N GLY A 19 15.24 -2.77 -27.49
CA GLY A 19 15.25 -3.02 -28.93
C GLY A 19 14.41 -2.05 -29.75
N MET A 20 14.14 -0.86 -29.19
CA MET A 20 13.37 0.21 -29.87
C MET A 20 14.32 1.26 -30.43
N GLU A 21 14.12 1.63 -31.69
CA GLU A 21 14.80 2.78 -32.28
C GLU A 21 14.08 4.07 -31.85
N VAL A 22 14.72 4.83 -30.95
CA VAL A 22 14.18 6.09 -30.41
C VAL A 22 14.96 7.27 -30.93
N THR A 23 14.34 8.05 -31.82
CA THR A 23 14.94 9.29 -32.33
C THR A 23 14.96 10.37 -31.26
N GLU A 24 15.77 11.41 -31.44
CA GLU A 24 15.83 12.54 -30.52
C GLU A 24 14.50 13.27 -30.42
N ASP A 25 13.83 13.50 -31.56
CA ASP A 25 12.52 14.16 -31.62
C ASP A 25 11.44 13.36 -30.88
N TYR A 26 11.45 12.03 -31.03
CA TYR A 26 10.54 11.16 -30.29
C TYR A 26 10.81 11.23 -28.79
N ALA A 27 12.07 11.17 -28.37
CA ALA A 27 12.45 11.26 -26.96
C ALA A 27 12.02 12.60 -26.35
N ASN A 28 12.21 13.72 -27.07
CA ASN A 28 11.76 15.03 -26.63
C ASN A 28 10.24 15.12 -26.52
N SER A 29 9.52 14.59 -27.51
CA SER A 29 8.05 14.53 -27.48
C SER A 29 7.54 13.68 -26.31
N PHE A 30 8.17 12.54 -26.05
CA PHE A 30 7.85 11.68 -24.92
C PHE A 30 8.09 12.39 -23.57
N ILE A 31 9.21 13.08 -23.41
CA ILE A 31 9.49 13.86 -22.18
C ILE A 31 8.42 14.94 -21.97
N ASN A 32 8.01 15.64 -23.03
CA ASN A 32 6.95 16.64 -22.92
C ASN A 32 5.60 16.00 -22.53
N PHE A 33 5.30 14.84 -23.07
CA PHE A 33 4.09 14.09 -22.69
C PHE A 33 4.06 13.65 -21.23
N ILE A 34 5.20 13.19 -20.69
CA ILE A 34 5.27 12.73 -19.29
C ILE A 34 5.50 13.85 -18.27
N ARG A 35 5.79 15.08 -18.70
CA ARG A 35 6.09 16.22 -17.81
C ARG A 35 5.01 16.49 -16.77
N PRO A 36 3.70 16.52 -17.10
CA PRO A 36 2.64 16.73 -16.11
C PRO A 36 2.60 15.66 -15.04
N PHE A 37 2.92 14.40 -15.39
CA PHE A 37 3.01 13.30 -14.43
C PHE A 37 4.17 13.53 -13.44
N GLY A 38 5.33 14.00 -13.95
CA GLY A 38 6.47 14.32 -13.11
C GLY A 38 6.18 15.45 -12.12
N GLU A 39 5.41 16.44 -12.52
CA GLU A 39 4.93 17.52 -11.64
C GLU A 39 3.97 16.97 -10.56
N GLY A 40 3.05 16.10 -10.95
CA GLY A 40 2.17 15.39 -10.02
C GLY A 40 2.94 14.60 -8.96
N TYR A 41 3.98 13.86 -9.36
CA TYR A 41 4.83 13.12 -8.41
C TYR A 41 5.60 14.06 -7.45
N ARG A 42 6.07 15.21 -7.92
CA ARG A 42 6.71 16.20 -7.04
C ARG A 42 5.72 16.76 -6.03
N LEU A 43 4.49 17.06 -6.47
CA LEU A 43 3.43 17.52 -5.60
C LEU A 43 3.13 16.49 -4.52
N LEU A 44 2.89 15.21 -4.90
CA LEU A 44 2.66 14.12 -3.96
C LEU A 44 3.81 13.97 -2.96
N ALA A 45 5.06 14.07 -3.43
CA ALA A 45 6.23 13.97 -2.56
C ALA A 45 6.37 15.15 -1.58
N SER A 46 5.71 16.28 -1.84
CA SER A 46 5.69 17.45 -0.96
C SER A 46 4.56 17.43 0.07
N LEU A 47 3.56 16.57 -0.11
CA LEU A 47 2.46 16.46 0.85
C LEU A 47 2.93 15.79 2.14
N PRO A 48 2.39 16.21 3.28
CA PRO A 48 2.67 15.54 4.54
C PRO A 48 2.16 14.09 4.50
N ASP A 49 2.93 13.17 5.10
CA ASP A 49 2.51 11.78 5.26
C ASP A 49 1.49 11.69 6.41
N GLU A 50 0.23 11.79 6.10
CA GLU A 50 -0.86 11.67 7.07
C GLU A 50 -1.07 10.21 7.47
N VAL A 51 -0.25 9.76 8.41
CA VAL A 51 -0.37 8.41 8.96
C VAL A 51 -1.33 8.40 10.14
N PRO A 52 -2.39 7.56 10.12
CA PRO A 52 -3.32 7.45 11.23
C PRO A 52 -2.62 7.04 12.53
N ILE A 53 -2.90 7.76 13.61
CA ILE A 53 -2.38 7.42 14.94
C ILE A 53 -3.13 6.19 15.46
N VAL A 54 -2.39 5.21 15.99
CA VAL A 54 -2.96 4.04 16.67
C VAL A 54 -3.54 4.48 18.01
N LYS A 55 -4.83 4.85 18.00
CA LYS A 55 -5.51 5.43 19.15
C LYS A 55 -5.87 4.41 20.23
N TYR A 56 -6.23 3.18 19.83
CA TYR A 56 -6.73 2.17 20.76
C TYR A 56 -5.79 0.97 20.82
N PRO A 57 -5.53 0.43 22.04
CA PRO A 57 -4.71 -0.77 22.18
C PRO A 57 -5.29 -1.96 21.40
N ARG A 58 -4.40 -2.75 20.82
CA ARG A 58 -4.72 -4.04 20.20
C ARG A 58 -4.44 -5.15 21.17
N GLY A 59 -5.36 -6.13 21.27
CA GLY A 59 -5.05 -7.42 21.88
C GLY A 59 -4.12 -8.23 20.99
N ALA A 60 -3.57 -9.31 21.54
CA ALA A 60 -2.84 -10.27 20.72
C ALA A 60 -3.74 -10.81 19.61
N TYR A 61 -3.18 -11.01 18.44
CA TYR A 61 -3.88 -11.70 17.37
C TYR A 61 -3.60 -13.22 17.44
N TYR A 62 -4.49 -14.02 16.88
CA TYR A 62 -4.27 -15.43 16.64
C TYR A 62 -4.89 -15.87 15.33
N ARG A 63 -4.39 -16.97 14.77
CA ARG A 63 -4.97 -17.60 13.59
C ARG A 63 -5.97 -18.66 14.03
N PRO A 64 -7.28 -18.50 13.78
CA PRO A 64 -8.28 -19.51 14.16
C PRO A 64 -8.14 -20.73 13.27
N VAL A 65 -8.37 -21.91 13.85
CA VAL A 65 -8.25 -23.22 13.18
C VAL A 65 -9.46 -24.10 13.47
N GLY A 66 -9.59 -25.20 12.74
CA GLY A 66 -10.65 -26.20 12.94
C GLY A 66 -12.06 -25.61 12.84
N ALA A 67 -12.92 -25.92 13.78
CA ALA A 67 -14.32 -25.50 13.79
C ALA A 67 -14.52 -23.98 13.82
N GLU A 68 -13.57 -23.25 14.40
CA GLU A 68 -13.61 -21.78 14.45
C GLU A 68 -13.35 -21.13 13.08
N ASN A 69 -12.69 -21.83 12.17
CA ASN A 69 -12.41 -21.38 10.81
C ASN A 69 -12.83 -22.41 9.75
N LYS A 70 -13.98 -23.05 9.96
CA LYS A 70 -14.51 -24.13 9.11
C LYS A 70 -14.49 -23.79 7.61
N TYR A 71 -14.69 -22.53 7.27
CA TYR A 71 -14.77 -22.07 5.88
C TYR A 71 -13.48 -21.36 5.40
N GLY A 72 -12.40 -21.35 6.19
CA GLY A 72 -11.18 -20.65 5.83
C GLY A 72 -11.34 -19.13 5.69
N ALA A 73 -12.37 -18.55 6.31
CA ALA A 73 -12.72 -17.15 6.12
C ALA A 73 -11.84 -16.17 6.90
N TRP A 74 -11.14 -16.66 7.93
CA TRP A 74 -10.37 -15.82 8.84
C TRP A 74 -8.87 -16.06 8.70
N ILE A 75 -8.13 -15.01 8.40
CA ILE A 75 -6.66 -15.01 8.43
C ILE A 75 -6.18 -14.81 9.86
N ALA A 76 -6.78 -13.84 10.55
CA ALA A 76 -6.48 -13.56 11.95
C ALA A 76 -7.71 -13.04 12.69
N LYS A 77 -7.73 -13.24 14.01
CA LYS A 77 -8.67 -12.59 14.93
C LYS A 77 -7.91 -11.84 16.00
N THR A 78 -8.43 -10.72 16.43
CA THR A 78 -7.89 -9.87 17.50
C THR A 78 -9.00 -9.15 18.23
N SER A 79 -8.69 -8.53 19.35
CA SER A 79 -9.57 -7.60 20.03
C SER A 79 -8.99 -6.19 20.00
N VAL A 80 -9.84 -5.21 19.82
CA VAL A 80 -9.47 -3.79 19.93
C VAL A 80 -10.27 -3.18 21.06
N LYS A 81 -9.59 -2.71 22.10
CA LYS A 81 -10.25 -2.06 23.22
C LYS A 81 -10.60 -0.62 22.84
N GLY A 82 -11.79 -0.45 22.30
CA GLY A 82 -12.32 0.83 21.84
C GLY A 82 -12.77 1.76 22.98
N ALA A 83 -13.62 2.73 22.66
CA ALA A 83 -14.07 3.77 23.57
C ALA A 83 -14.96 3.28 24.74
N GLY A 84 -15.40 2.04 24.74
CA GLY A 84 -16.25 1.45 25.78
C GLY A 84 -17.74 1.87 25.72
N SER A 85 -18.08 2.90 24.95
CA SER A 85 -19.44 3.39 24.78
C SER A 85 -19.69 3.80 23.32
N GLY A 86 -20.95 4.00 22.97
CA GLY A 86 -21.38 4.36 21.62
C GLY A 86 -22.16 3.25 20.92
N LYS A 87 -22.73 3.55 19.75
CA LYS A 87 -23.62 2.64 18.98
C LYS A 87 -22.96 1.31 18.57
N LEU A 88 -21.63 1.28 18.47
CA LEU A 88 -20.86 0.12 18.06
C LEU A 88 -20.14 -0.57 19.23
N ALA A 89 -20.35 -0.14 20.48
CA ALA A 89 -19.75 -0.77 21.65
C ALA A 89 -20.11 -2.26 21.72
N GLY A 90 -19.12 -3.13 21.91
CA GLY A 90 -19.28 -4.58 21.97
C GLY A 90 -19.61 -5.28 20.65
N LYS A 91 -19.67 -4.56 19.54
CA LYS A 91 -19.92 -5.17 18.22
C LYS A 91 -18.66 -5.83 17.68
N LYS A 92 -18.88 -6.96 16.99
CA LYS A 92 -17.83 -7.66 16.20
C LYS A 92 -17.86 -7.12 14.79
N VAL A 93 -16.68 -6.86 14.24
CA VAL A 93 -16.50 -6.33 12.87
C VAL A 93 -15.61 -7.27 12.09
N ALA A 94 -16.04 -7.64 10.88
CA ALA A 94 -15.18 -8.29 9.91
C ALA A 94 -14.48 -7.22 9.07
N VAL A 95 -13.15 -7.27 9.03
CA VAL A 95 -12.32 -6.36 8.25
C VAL A 95 -11.69 -7.17 7.11
N LYS A 96 -11.81 -6.68 5.89
CA LYS A 96 -11.18 -7.33 4.74
C LYS A 96 -9.66 -7.24 4.84
N ASP A 97 -8.95 -8.28 4.43
CA ASP A 97 -7.48 -8.36 4.47
C ASP A 97 -6.75 -7.38 3.52
N THR A 98 -7.46 -6.43 2.94
CA THR A 98 -6.90 -5.30 2.20
C THR A 98 -6.71 -4.04 3.06
N TYR A 99 -7.26 -4.04 4.28
CA TYR A 99 -7.17 -2.92 5.21
C TYR A 99 -6.12 -3.19 6.28
N ALA A 100 -5.14 -2.31 6.38
CA ALA A 100 -4.14 -2.40 7.43
C ALA A 100 -4.77 -2.16 8.81
N LEU A 101 -4.51 -3.08 9.73
CA LEU A 101 -4.81 -2.92 11.15
C LEU A 101 -3.51 -3.08 11.92
N ALA A 102 -3.06 -2.01 12.56
CA ALA A 102 -1.79 -2.01 13.28
C ALA A 102 -1.69 -3.20 14.25
N GLY A 103 -0.60 -3.95 14.18
CA GLY A 103 -0.34 -5.11 15.03
C GLY A 103 -1.03 -6.41 14.60
N VAL A 104 -1.73 -6.44 13.46
CA VAL A 104 -2.42 -7.65 12.95
C VAL A 104 -1.88 -7.99 11.56
N PRO A 105 -1.58 -9.28 11.27
CA PRO A 105 -1.07 -9.67 9.95
C PRO A 105 -1.98 -9.24 8.80
N LEU A 106 -1.37 -8.78 7.73
CA LEU A 106 -2.01 -8.38 6.48
C LEU A 106 -1.33 -9.10 5.33
N THR A 107 -2.08 -9.85 4.54
CA THR A 107 -1.54 -10.55 3.37
C THR A 107 -2.03 -9.98 2.05
N ASN A 108 -3.14 -9.25 2.06
CA ASN A 108 -3.80 -8.76 0.85
C ASN A 108 -4.05 -9.89 -0.19
N GLY A 109 -4.18 -11.13 0.29
CA GLY A 109 -4.30 -12.33 -0.53
C GLY A 109 -3.01 -12.77 -1.24
N ALA A 110 -1.85 -12.18 -0.93
CA ALA A 110 -0.57 -12.46 -1.56
C ALA A 110 0.39 -13.15 -0.58
N SER A 111 0.90 -14.33 -0.96
CA SER A 111 1.85 -15.10 -0.13
C SER A 111 3.16 -14.35 0.13
N VAL A 112 3.57 -13.45 -0.77
CA VAL A 112 4.76 -12.59 -0.58
C VAL A 112 4.65 -11.69 0.66
N LEU A 113 3.44 -11.41 1.14
CA LEU A 113 3.20 -10.61 2.35
C LEU A 113 3.00 -11.49 3.60
N GLU A 114 3.19 -12.80 3.52
CA GLU A 114 3.10 -13.65 4.69
C GLU A 114 4.11 -13.23 5.77
N GLY A 115 3.61 -13.01 7.00
CA GLY A 115 4.40 -12.49 8.10
C GLY A 115 4.50 -10.96 8.16
N PHE A 116 3.98 -10.23 7.18
CA PHE A 116 3.92 -8.78 7.28
C PHE A 116 2.88 -8.33 8.31
N VAL A 117 3.30 -7.49 9.24
CA VAL A 117 2.46 -6.90 10.28
C VAL A 117 2.59 -5.37 10.22
N PRO A 118 1.54 -4.66 9.81
CA PRO A 118 1.56 -3.20 9.78
C PRO A 118 1.73 -2.63 11.19
N ARG A 119 2.52 -1.57 11.31
CA ARG A 119 2.75 -0.89 12.59
C ARG A 119 1.77 0.25 12.84
N ARG A 120 1.06 0.69 11.82
CA ARG A 120 0.20 1.86 11.78
C ARG A 120 -0.86 1.69 10.69
#